data_e492f59099c26772350333b8b6b23515
#
_entry.id   e492f59099c26772350333b8b6b23515
#
_cell.length_a   1.000
_cell.length_b   1.000
_cell.length_c   1.000
_cell.angle_alpha   90.00
_cell.angle_beta   90.00
_cell.angle_gamma   90.00
#
_symmetry.space_group_name_H-M   'P 1'
#
loop_
_entity.id
_entity.type
_entity.pdbx_description
1 polymer ?
#
loop_
_entity_poly.entity_id
_entity_poly.type
_entity_poly.pdbx_seq_one_letter_code
_entity_poly.pdbx_strand_id
1 'polypeptide(L)'
;MAVGIGVVGGAIWIGCCRLNLEARLMTALGLSPDWLGQRDGINPFEFFSGSSELYVFLVARFAILVLAVPIAEELMLRGFLMRYVTDASWESLPLGAVGKIGLIAATGYGVLSHPSEWIAAFIWFTLITLLMMRTKRFWDCVVAHSITNGMLGIYILWAHDWRLW
;
A
#
# COMPACT_ATOMS: atom_id res chain seq x y z
N MET A 1 4.06 3.90 17.73
CA MET A 1 4.77 4.19 16.46
C MET A 1 4.03 3.64 15.26
N ALA A 2 3.66 2.36 15.24
CA ALA A 2 2.93 1.74 14.12
C ALA A 2 1.66 2.52 13.72
N VAL A 3 0.76 2.81 14.68
CA VAL A 3 -0.46 3.59 14.44
C VAL A 3 -0.15 4.96 13.80
N GLY A 4 0.83 5.68 14.34
CA GLY A 4 1.22 6.99 13.78
C GLY A 4 1.74 6.89 12.35
N ILE A 5 2.57 5.90 12.04
CA ILE A 5 3.06 5.64 10.68
C ILE A 5 1.91 5.28 9.75
N GLY A 6 0.97 4.44 10.20
CA GLY A 6 -0.21 4.07 9.41
C GLY A 6 -1.08 5.28 9.06
N VAL A 7 -1.36 6.14 10.04
CA VAL A 7 -2.15 7.37 9.82
C VAL A 7 -1.43 8.34 8.89
N VAL A 8 -0.15 8.61 9.13
CA VAL A 8 0.66 9.51 8.28
C VAL A 8 0.75 8.96 6.86
N GLY A 9 1.02 7.66 6.72
CA GLY A 9 1.08 7.00 5.42
C GLY A 9 -0.22 7.07 4.65
N GLY A 10 -1.35 6.80 5.31
CA GLY A 10 -2.68 6.93 4.71
C GLY A 10 -2.99 8.36 4.27
N ALA A 11 -2.67 9.34 5.11
CA ALA A 11 -2.86 10.76 4.78
C ALA A 11 -2.00 11.19 3.57
N ILE A 12 -0.75 10.74 3.51
CA ILE A 12 0.15 11.02 2.37
C ILE A 12 -0.40 10.36 1.10
N TRP A 13 -0.80 9.08 1.15
CA TRP A 13 -1.34 8.37 -0.01
C TRP A 13 -2.58 9.07 -0.57
N ILE A 14 -3.56 9.35 0.30
CA ILE A 14 -4.77 10.09 -0.08
C ILE A 14 -4.43 11.47 -0.66
N GLY A 15 -3.47 12.17 -0.05
CA GLY A 15 -2.99 13.47 -0.52
C GLY A 15 -2.40 13.40 -1.92
N CYS A 16 -1.53 12.43 -2.21
CA CYS A 16 -0.94 12.20 -3.53
C CYS A 16 -2.04 11.94 -4.57
N CYS A 17 -3.00 11.06 -4.26
CA CYS A 17 -4.10 10.71 -5.15
C CYS A 17 -5.01 11.92 -5.43
N ARG A 18 -5.39 12.67 -4.39
CA ARG A 18 -6.25 13.87 -4.56
C ARG A 18 -5.59 14.98 -5.37
N LEU A 19 -4.30 15.13 -5.22
CA LEU A 19 -3.53 16.13 -5.94
C LEU A 19 -3.12 15.66 -7.34
N ASN A 20 -3.38 14.38 -7.69
CA ASN A 20 -2.94 13.74 -8.93
C ASN A 20 -1.44 14.00 -9.19
N LEU A 21 -0.60 13.78 -8.17
CA LEU A 21 0.81 14.19 -8.21
C LEU A 21 1.56 13.51 -9.35
N GLU A 22 1.30 12.22 -9.57
CA GLU A 22 1.92 11.42 -10.63
C GLU A 22 1.62 12.00 -12.01
N ALA A 23 0.35 12.25 -12.31
CA ALA A 23 -0.06 12.81 -13.60
C ALA A 23 0.50 14.22 -13.83
N ARG A 24 0.51 15.05 -12.78
CA ARG A 24 1.10 16.39 -12.84
C ARG A 24 2.60 16.35 -13.11
N LEU A 25 3.32 15.45 -12.42
CA LEU A 25 4.75 15.29 -12.63
C LEU A 25 5.06 14.78 -14.03
N MET A 26 4.32 13.77 -14.52
CA MET A 26 4.46 13.28 -15.89
C MET A 26 4.28 14.41 -16.91
N THR A 27 3.20 15.19 -16.77
CA THR A 27 2.94 16.35 -17.64
C THR A 27 4.06 17.38 -17.56
N ALA A 28 4.56 17.69 -16.37
CA ALA A 28 5.66 18.65 -16.19
C ALA A 28 6.98 18.19 -16.84
N LEU A 29 7.17 16.86 -16.94
CA LEU A 29 8.31 16.24 -17.64
C LEU A 29 8.09 16.06 -19.14
N GLY A 30 6.94 16.51 -19.69
CA GLY A 30 6.59 16.34 -21.10
C GLY A 30 6.21 14.90 -21.46
N LEU A 31 5.86 14.07 -20.47
CA LEU A 31 5.42 12.68 -20.66
C LEU A 31 3.91 12.58 -20.60
N SER A 32 3.31 11.61 -21.34
CA SER A 32 1.88 11.37 -21.27
C SER A 32 1.50 10.71 -19.94
N PRO A 33 0.52 11.24 -19.19
CA PRO A 33 -0.04 10.57 -18.02
C PRO A 33 -0.67 9.20 -18.31
N ASP A 34 -1.04 8.92 -19.57
CA ASP A 34 -1.62 7.63 -19.97
C ASP A 34 -0.68 6.44 -19.72
N TRP A 35 0.61 6.69 -19.60
CA TRP A 35 1.61 5.67 -19.25
C TRP A 35 1.47 5.14 -17.83
N LEU A 36 0.78 5.87 -16.96
CA LEU A 36 0.56 5.44 -15.57
C LEU A 36 -0.42 4.25 -15.46
N GLY A 37 -1.11 3.94 -16.54
CA GLY A 37 -2.21 3.00 -16.53
C GLY A 37 -3.45 3.60 -15.87
N GLN A 38 -4.61 3.16 -16.31
CA GLN A 38 -5.88 3.52 -15.69
C GLN A 38 -6.44 2.29 -14.98
N ARG A 39 -6.98 2.48 -13.78
CA ARG A 39 -7.75 1.46 -13.10
C ARG A 39 -9.23 1.75 -13.34
N ASP A 40 -9.92 0.79 -13.93
CA ASP A 40 -11.37 0.82 -14.00
C ASP A 40 -11.92 0.45 -12.62
N GLY A 41 -12.36 1.46 -11.88
CA GLY A 41 -12.98 1.24 -10.58
C GLY A 41 -14.39 0.70 -10.72
N ILE A 42 -14.81 -0.13 -9.78
CA ILE A 42 -16.19 -0.63 -9.71
C ILE A 42 -16.93 0.14 -8.63
N ASN A 43 -18.05 0.80 -9.00
CA ASN A 43 -18.96 1.37 -8.03
C ASN A 43 -19.87 0.27 -7.44
N PRO A 44 -19.65 -0.19 -6.21
CA PRO A 44 -20.44 -1.28 -5.67
C PRO A 44 -21.92 -0.91 -5.46
N PHE A 45 -22.22 0.38 -5.28
CA PHE A 45 -23.61 0.86 -5.10
C PHE A 45 -24.43 0.83 -6.40
N GLU A 46 -23.79 0.81 -7.55
CA GLU A 46 -24.43 0.62 -8.84
C GLU A 46 -24.49 -0.86 -9.24
N PHE A 47 -23.51 -1.64 -8.80
CA PHE A 47 -23.39 -3.05 -9.17
C PHE A 47 -24.37 -3.94 -8.41
N PHE A 48 -24.58 -3.67 -7.11
CA PHE A 48 -25.47 -4.49 -6.26
C PHE A 48 -26.84 -3.83 -6.13
N SER A 49 -27.89 -4.52 -6.56
CA SER A 49 -29.28 -4.07 -6.45
C SER A 49 -29.88 -4.29 -5.06
N GLY A 50 -29.33 -5.24 -4.28
CA GLY A 50 -29.80 -5.60 -2.95
C GLY A 50 -28.91 -5.05 -1.84
N SER A 51 -29.52 -4.49 -0.78
CA SER A 51 -28.78 -3.94 0.37
C SER A 51 -27.98 -5.00 1.14
N SER A 52 -28.46 -6.23 1.22
CA SER A 52 -27.76 -7.35 1.88
C SER A 52 -26.50 -7.78 1.13
N GLU A 53 -26.60 -7.87 -0.20
CA GLU A 53 -25.47 -8.24 -1.07
C GLU A 53 -24.37 -7.17 -1.02
N LEU A 54 -24.75 -5.90 -1.10
CA LEU A 54 -23.85 -4.78 -0.95
C LEU A 54 -23.14 -4.82 0.41
N TYR A 55 -23.88 -5.06 1.49
CA TYR A 55 -23.30 -5.14 2.83
C TYR A 55 -22.27 -6.28 2.95
N VAL A 56 -22.61 -7.48 2.48
CA VAL A 56 -21.71 -8.63 2.48
C VAL A 56 -20.46 -8.34 1.65
N PHE A 57 -20.61 -7.74 0.47
CA PHE A 57 -19.48 -7.33 -0.36
C PHE A 57 -18.56 -6.35 0.37
N LEU A 58 -19.12 -5.28 0.95
CA LEU A 58 -18.31 -4.27 1.64
C LEU A 58 -17.58 -4.85 2.85
N VAL A 59 -18.25 -5.69 3.67
CA VAL A 59 -17.60 -6.36 4.81
C VAL A 59 -16.47 -7.27 4.35
N ALA A 60 -16.70 -8.09 3.34
CA ALA A 60 -15.68 -8.98 2.79
C ALA A 60 -14.51 -8.17 2.18
N ARG A 61 -14.80 -7.13 1.42
CA ARG A 61 -13.80 -6.26 0.81
C ARG A 61 -12.93 -5.58 1.86
N PHE A 62 -13.54 -5.00 2.91
CA PHE A 62 -12.79 -4.41 4.02
C PHE A 62 -11.98 -5.43 4.81
N ALA A 63 -12.52 -6.61 5.05
CA ALA A 63 -11.77 -7.68 5.72
C ALA A 63 -10.53 -8.08 4.92
N ILE A 64 -10.65 -8.23 3.59
CA ILE A 64 -9.50 -8.49 2.72
C ILE A 64 -8.51 -7.32 2.77
N LEU A 65 -8.99 -6.10 2.57
CA LEU A 65 -8.16 -4.89 2.48
C LEU A 65 -7.39 -4.61 3.77
N VAL A 66 -8.01 -4.82 4.94
CA VAL A 66 -7.46 -4.42 6.24
C VAL A 66 -6.74 -5.57 6.96
N LEU A 67 -7.07 -6.82 6.65
CA LEU A 67 -6.48 -7.99 7.31
C LEU A 67 -5.63 -8.83 6.35
N ALA A 68 -6.23 -9.38 5.30
CA ALA A 68 -5.55 -10.36 4.46
C ALA A 68 -4.39 -9.75 3.66
N VAL A 69 -4.61 -8.62 2.99
CA VAL A 69 -3.60 -7.94 2.18
C VAL A 69 -2.40 -7.51 3.03
N PRO A 70 -2.57 -6.77 4.17
CA PRO A 70 -1.45 -6.38 5.00
C PRO A 70 -0.64 -7.58 5.51
N ILE A 71 -1.29 -8.64 5.96
CA ILE A 71 -0.58 -9.83 6.46
C ILE A 71 0.22 -10.48 5.32
N ALA A 72 -0.40 -10.69 4.17
CA ALA A 72 0.25 -11.37 3.04
C ALA A 72 1.42 -10.55 2.48
N GLU A 73 1.23 -9.25 2.26
CA GLU A 73 2.27 -8.39 1.71
C GLU A 73 3.43 -8.18 2.69
N GLU A 74 3.14 -8.00 3.98
CA GLU A 74 4.22 -7.85 4.96
C GLU A 74 5.01 -9.15 5.13
N LEU A 75 4.35 -10.33 5.10
CA LEU A 75 5.04 -11.61 5.09
C LEU A 75 5.94 -11.75 3.88
N MET A 76 5.43 -11.44 2.71
CA MET A 76 6.20 -11.53 1.47
C MET A 76 7.36 -10.54 1.45
N LEU A 77 7.14 -9.28 1.82
CA LEU A 77 8.17 -8.24 1.72
C LEU A 77 9.14 -8.28 2.91
N ARG A 78 8.65 -8.20 4.14
CA ARG A 78 9.48 -8.07 5.35
C ARG A 78 9.88 -9.40 5.92
N GLY A 79 9.01 -10.40 5.77
CA GLY A 79 9.30 -11.77 6.18
C GLY A 79 10.27 -12.48 5.24
N PHE A 80 10.14 -12.28 3.93
CA PHE A 80 10.90 -13.00 2.92
C PHE A 80 11.79 -12.09 2.06
N LEU A 81 11.23 -11.29 1.14
CA LEU A 81 11.98 -10.62 0.06
C LEU A 81 13.18 -9.81 0.55
N MET A 82 12.96 -8.92 1.52
CA MET A 82 14.04 -8.07 2.06
C MET A 82 15.20 -8.87 2.63
N ARG A 83 14.91 -10.00 3.26
CA ARG A 83 15.92 -10.90 3.86
C ARG A 83 16.62 -11.71 2.78
N TYR A 84 15.86 -12.26 1.83
CA TYR A 84 16.35 -13.06 0.72
C TYR A 84 17.34 -12.30 -0.18
N VAL A 85 17.04 -11.06 -0.53
CA VAL A 85 17.97 -10.24 -1.34
C VAL A 85 19.18 -9.75 -0.54
N THR A 86 19.14 -9.84 0.79
CA THR A 86 20.25 -9.47 1.65
C THR A 86 21.23 -10.62 1.84
N ASP A 87 20.73 -11.84 2.00
CA ASP A 87 21.53 -13.04 2.18
C ASP A 87 20.78 -14.29 1.69
N ALA A 88 21.49 -15.19 1.01
CA ALA A 88 20.91 -16.45 0.55
C ALA A 88 20.41 -17.34 1.71
N SER A 89 21.04 -17.21 2.89
CA SER A 89 20.62 -17.89 4.13
C SER A 89 19.63 -17.04 4.92
N TRP A 90 18.67 -16.41 4.21
CA TRP A 90 17.72 -15.43 4.73
C TRP A 90 16.93 -15.89 5.96
N GLU A 91 16.73 -17.19 6.12
CA GLU A 91 16.01 -17.80 7.24
C GLU A 91 16.71 -17.52 8.58
N SER A 92 18.04 -17.43 8.57
CA SER A 92 18.85 -17.14 9.74
C SER A 92 18.92 -15.64 10.09
N LEU A 93 18.57 -14.74 9.14
CA LEU A 93 18.61 -13.32 9.38
C LEU A 93 17.47 -12.86 10.30
N PRO A 94 17.75 -12.08 11.36
CA PRO A 94 16.71 -11.48 12.17
C PRO A 94 15.82 -10.51 11.36
N LEU A 95 14.56 -10.39 11.76
CA LEU A 95 13.66 -9.38 11.18
C LEU A 95 14.26 -7.98 11.31
N GLY A 96 14.22 -7.22 10.22
CA GLY A 96 14.74 -5.86 10.17
C GLY A 96 16.27 -5.76 10.10
N ALA A 97 17.02 -6.88 10.12
CA ALA A 97 18.46 -6.90 9.88
C ALA A 97 18.78 -6.91 8.38
N VAL A 98 18.27 -5.93 7.66
CA VAL A 98 18.40 -5.82 6.21
C VAL A 98 19.14 -4.54 5.85
N GLY A 99 20.02 -4.64 4.87
CA GLY A 99 20.81 -3.52 4.37
C GLY A 99 20.06 -2.66 3.33
N LYS A 100 20.83 -1.83 2.65
CA LYS A 100 20.31 -0.94 1.58
C LYS A 100 19.60 -1.72 0.46
N ILE A 101 20.09 -2.92 0.12
CA ILE A 101 19.50 -3.76 -0.94
C ILE A 101 18.08 -4.19 -0.55
N GLY A 102 17.87 -4.60 0.70
CA GLY A 102 16.54 -4.96 1.19
C GLY A 102 15.57 -3.78 1.17
N LEU A 103 16.04 -2.58 1.54
CA LEU A 103 15.24 -1.36 1.44
C LEU A 103 14.84 -1.07 -0.02
N ILE A 104 15.81 -1.12 -0.94
CA ILE A 104 15.56 -0.87 -2.37
C ILE A 104 14.59 -1.90 -2.93
N ALA A 105 14.77 -3.19 -2.61
CA ALA A 105 13.91 -4.25 -3.10
C ALA A 105 12.45 -4.10 -2.64
N ALA A 106 12.24 -3.80 -1.34
CA ALA A 106 10.90 -3.62 -0.81
C ALA A 106 10.21 -2.36 -1.37
N THR A 107 10.93 -1.24 -1.44
CA THR A 107 10.40 0.00 -2.03
C THR A 107 10.16 -0.15 -3.53
N GLY A 108 11.09 -0.78 -4.25
CA GLY A 108 10.96 -1.05 -5.68
C GLY A 108 9.78 -1.95 -6.00
N TYR A 109 9.58 -3.01 -5.22
CA TYR A 109 8.38 -3.84 -5.34
C TYR A 109 7.09 -3.00 -5.20
N GLY A 110 7.03 -2.18 -4.15
CA GLY A 110 5.87 -1.32 -3.92
C GLY A 110 5.58 -0.37 -5.08
N VAL A 111 6.60 0.25 -5.64
CA VAL A 111 6.47 1.13 -6.82
C VAL A 111 6.00 0.35 -8.04
N LEU A 112 6.57 -0.83 -8.30
CA LEU A 112 6.20 -1.65 -9.46
C LEU A 112 4.79 -2.24 -9.35
N SER A 113 4.32 -2.52 -8.13
CA SER A 113 2.96 -3.03 -7.90
C SER A 113 1.88 -1.94 -7.92
N HIS A 114 2.28 -0.65 -7.84
CA HIS A 114 1.37 0.50 -7.83
C HIS A 114 1.78 1.56 -8.86
N PRO A 115 1.78 1.23 -10.16
CA PRO A 115 2.31 2.14 -11.19
C PRO A 115 1.51 3.44 -11.31
N SER A 116 0.21 3.43 -11.01
CA SER A 116 -0.64 4.63 -11.05
C SER A 116 -0.41 5.56 -9.86
N GLU A 117 0.05 5.04 -8.72
CA GLU A 117 0.30 5.77 -7.47
C GLU A 117 1.77 5.63 -7.02
N TRP A 118 2.72 5.63 -7.96
CA TRP A 118 4.11 5.29 -7.68
C TRP A 118 4.80 6.24 -6.70
N ILE A 119 4.42 7.52 -6.64
CA ILE A 119 4.96 8.49 -5.66
C ILE A 119 4.48 8.11 -4.25
N ALA A 120 3.17 7.87 -4.10
CA ALA A 120 2.59 7.44 -2.84
C ALA A 120 3.20 6.11 -2.39
N ALA A 121 3.33 5.15 -3.31
CA ALA A 121 3.95 3.86 -3.07
C ALA A 121 5.42 4.00 -2.64
N PHE A 122 6.22 4.81 -3.34
CA PHE A 122 7.61 5.06 -2.98
C PHE A 122 7.73 5.55 -1.53
N ILE A 123 6.94 6.55 -1.15
CA ILE A 123 6.96 7.12 0.20
C ILE A 123 6.50 6.08 1.22
N TRP A 124 5.37 5.43 0.96
CA TRP A 124 4.76 4.47 1.88
C TRP A 124 5.64 3.25 2.14
N PHE A 125 6.09 2.58 1.08
CA PHE A 125 6.93 1.38 1.22
C PHE A 125 8.28 1.70 1.85
N THR A 126 8.81 2.91 1.65
CA THR A 126 10.00 3.38 2.37
C THR A 126 9.70 3.56 3.86
N LEU A 127 8.63 4.25 4.22
CA LEU A 127 8.26 4.50 5.62
C LEU A 127 8.06 3.21 6.41
N ILE A 128 7.32 2.25 5.84
CA ILE A 128 7.05 1.00 6.54
C ILE A 128 8.29 0.08 6.60
N THR A 129 9.19 0.18 5.61
CA THR A 129 10.48 -0.51 5.67
C THR A 129 11.35 0.07 6.78
N LEU A 130 11.40 1.41 6.92
CA LEU A 130 12.11 2.06 8.02
C LEU A 130 11.49 1.70 9.38
N LEU A 131 10.16 1.57 9.45
CA LEU A 131 9.48 1.07 10.65
C LEU A 131 9.98 -0.32 11.02
N MET A 132 10.03 -1.26 10.07
CA MET A 132 10.57 -2.61 10.29
C MET A 132 12.02 -2.57 10.79
N MET A 133 12.89 -1.81 10.13
CA MET A 133 14.30 -1.70 10.51
C MET A 133 14.46 -1.15 11.93
N ARG A 134 13.57 -0.25 12.34
CA ARG A 134 13.60 0.42 13.65
C ARG A 134 13.02 -0.44 14.77
N THR A 135 11.87 -1.09 14.51
CA THR A 135 11.15 -1.84 15.56
C THR A 135 11.51 -3.31 15.58
N LYS A 136 11.91 -3.87 14.42
CA LYS A 136 12.16 -5.29 14.21
C LYS A 136 10.95 -6.16 14.56
N ARG A 137 9.76 -5.59 14.46
CA ARG A 137 8.48 -6.22 14.80
C ARG A 137 7.59 -6.32 13.59
N PHE A 138 7.36 -7.53 13.13
CA PHE A 138 6.49 -7.82 12.00
C PHE A 138 5.08 -7.21 12.17
N TRP A 139 4.47 -7.40 13.33
CA TRP A 139 3.12 -6.91 13.59
C TRP A 139 2.99 -5.39 13.61
N ASP A 140 4.05 -4.65 13.91
CA ASP A 140 4.04 -3.20 13.80
C ASP A 140 3.82 -2.75 12.35
N CYS A 141 4.41 -3.48 11.39
CA CYS A 141 4.21 -3.22 9.96
C CYS A 141 2.80 -3.59 9.53
N VAL A 142 2.30 -4.76 9.93
CA VAL A 142 0.93 -5.19 9.64
C VAL A 142 -0.07 -4.17 10.16
N VAL A 143 0.06 -3.71 11.42
CA VAL A 143 -0.82 -2.70 12.01
C VAL A 143 -0.77 -1.37 11.25
N ALA A 144 0.44 -0.89 10.92
CA ALA A 144 0.57 0.35 10.14
C ALA A 144 -0.09 0.22 8.77
N HIS A 145 0.12 -0.90 8.08
CA HIS A 145 -0.46 -1.20 6.77
C HIS A 145 -1.99 -1.29 6.84
N SER A 146 -2.52 -2.05 7.82
CA SER A 146 -3.97 -2.16 8.06
C SER A 146 -4.65 -0.81 8.26
N ILE A 147 -4.02 0.09 9.03
CA ILE A 147 -4.55 1.43 9.26
C ILE A 147 -4.55 2.24 7.96
N THR A 148 -3.45 2.21 7.21
CA THR A 148 -3.37 2.90 5.91
C THR A 148 -4.47 2.41 4.97
N ASN A 149 -4.61 1.10 4.82
CA ASN A 149 -5.61 0.51 3.95
C ASN A 149 -7.05 0.80 4.43
N GLY A 150 -7.28 0.78 5.74
CA GLY A 150 -8.57 1.15 6.31
C GLY A 150 -8.94 2.61 6.02
N MET A 151 -7.98 3.52 6.15
CA MET A 151 -8.17 4.94 5.82
C MET A 151 -8.46 5.12 4.32
N LEU A 152 -7.73 4.42 3.45
CA LEU A 152 -7.98 4.43 2.01
C LEU A 152 -9.37 3.89 1.68
N GLY A 153 -9.78 2.76 2.25
CA GLY A 153 -11.11 2.20 2.03
C GLY A 153 -12.23 3.16 2.45
N ILE A 154 -12.10 3.81 3.62
CA ILE A 154 -13.05 4.84 4.07
C ILE A 154 -13.06 6.03 3.13
N TYR A 155 -11.89 6.50 2.70
CA TYR A 155 -11.76 7.62 1.77
C TYR A 155 -12.45 7.31 0.43
N ILE A 156 -12.24 6.11 -0.14
CA ILE A 156 -12.84 5.67 -1.40
C ILE A 156 -14.37 5.73 -1.32
N LEU A 157 -14.96 5.20 -0.23
CA LEU A 157 -16.40 5.23 -0.03
C LEU A 157 -16.94 6.65 0.14
N TRP A 158 -16.21 7.50 0.86
CA TRP A 158 -16.62 8.89 1.12
C TRP A 158 -16.48 9.79 -0.11
N ALA A 159 -15.35 9.65 -0.85
CA ALA A 159 -15.03 10.50 -1.99
C ALA A 159 -15.57 9.95 -3.32
N HIS A 160 -16.13 8.72 -3.32
CA HIS A 160 -16.53 7.98 -4.51
C HIS A 160 -15.40 7.84 -5.54
N ASP A 161 -14.14 7.76 -5.05
CA ASP A 161 -12.96 7.60 -5.91
C ASP A 161 -12.69 6.11 -6.16
N TRP A 162 -13.55 5.50 -6.96
CA TRP A 162 -13.54 4.06 -7.22
C TRP A 162 -12.27 3.55 -7.92
N ARG A 163 -11.49 4.43 -8.53
CA ARG A 163 -10.21 4.08 -9.15
C ARG A 163 -9.23 3.43 -8.16
N LEU A 164 -9.35 3.75 -6.89
CA LEU A 164 -8.48 3.26 -5.82
C LEU A 164 -9.00 1.98 -5.14
N TRP A 165 -10.11 1.43 -5.65
CA TRP A 165 -10.80 0.30 -5.02
C TRP A 165 -10.23 -1.08 -5.36
#